data_a8fcf6c70f464e6995d74d7997930f98
#
_entry.id   a8fcf6c70f464e6995d74d7997930f98
#
_cell.length_a   1.000
_cell.length_b   1.000
_cell.length_c   1.000
_cell.angle_alpha   90.00
_cell.angle_beta   90.00
_cell.angle_gamma   90.00
#
_symmetry.space_group_name_H-M   'P 1'
#
loop_
_entity.id
_entity.type
_entity.pdbx_description
1 polymer ?
#
loop_
_entity_poly.entity_id
_entity_poly.type
_entity_poly.pdbx_seq_one_letter_code
_entity_poly.pdbx_strand_id
1 'polypeptide(L)'
;MNHTVISAVANIWTAPDTPRPFDHTMLDPTVSIREWLKSMTYDQRLGLCTDNVIQTQVLFGEEVLVTAEQDEWVSVVVPGQSSRKDKRGYPGWMKKNQLKNTNLPQSNHTVAISKPTAFLYGDTGDKEIELSFLTALPLIEEENGFFKVATPFGDRLLRQTDAALVQNKKGTAEDIIQTGASFLGLPYLWGGISGFGFDCSGFMYSVFKANGYRIPRDAGDQAKTGKEVPLHDIGAGDLLFFAYEEGKGAIHHVGLSIGDGKMLHSPKTGKSIEIITLKDTEYEKELCAARRCFSE
;
A
#
# COMPACT_ATOMS: atom_id res chain seq x y z
N MET A 1 -11.88 -13.08 -15.19
CA MET A 1 -11.69 -14.13 -14.19
C MET A 1 -10.82 -13.58 -13.07
N ASN A 2 -11.09 -13.95 -11.83
CA ASN A 2 -10.25 -13.56 -10.71
C ASN A 2 -8.98 -14.41 -10.71
N HIS A 3 -7.84 -13.77 -10.46
CA HIS A 3 -6.56 -14.44 -10.31
C HIS A 3 -5.93 -13.96 -8.99
N THR A 4 -5.20 -14.83 -8.33
CA THR A 4 -4.52 -14.54 -7.07
C THR A 4 -3.06 -14.20 -7.32
N VAL A 5 -2.58 -13.13 -6.71
CA VAL A 5 -1.18 -12.68 -6.77
C VAL A 5 -0.29 -13.62 -5.95
N ILE A 6 0.81 -14.07 -6.54
CA ILE A 6 1.76 -15.02 -5.93
C ILE A 6 3.13 -14.41 -5.59
N SER A 7 3.39 -13.18 -6.02
CA SER A 7 4.57 -12.42 -5.57
C SER A 7 4.31 -11.79 -4.21
N ALA A 8 5.33 -11.68 -3.36
CA ALA A 8 5.22 -10.98 -2.07
C ALA A 8 4.63 -9.57 -2.22
N VAL A 9 5.12 -8.85 -3.21
CA VAL A 9 4.59 -7.58 -3.73
C VAL A 9 4.77 -7.60 -5.23
N ALA A 10 3.73 -7.31 -5.99
CA ALA A 10 3.82 -7.11 -7.43
C ALA A 10 3.54 -5.65 -7.80
N ASN A 11 4.32 -5.09 -8.72
CA ASN A 11 4.04 -3.77 -9.28
C ASN A 11 2.94 -3.86 -10.33
N ILE A 12 2.03 -2.90 -10.29
CA ILE A 12 1.08 -2.64 -11.37
C ILE A 12 1.69 -1.57 -12.25
N TRP A 13 2.12 -1.96 -13.44
CA TRP A 13 2.83 -1.13 -14.40
C TRP A 13 1.86 -0.30 -15.24
N THR A 14 2.35 0.81 -15.79
CA THR A 14 1.55 1.67 -16.67
C THR A 14 1.24 0.99 -18.00
N ALA A 15 2.22 0.29 -18.56
CA ALA A 15 2.09 -0.49 -19.79
C ALA A 15 3.13 -1.63 -19.81
N PRO A 16 3.00 -2.63 -20.69
CA PRO A 16 3.94 -3.76 -20.81
C PRO A 16 5.39 -3.37 -21.13
N ASP A 17 5.59 -2.25 -21.77
CA ASP A 17 6.90 -1.74 -22.20
C ASP A 17 7.50 -0.70 -21.25
N THR A 18 6.82 -0.38 -20.14
CA THR A 18 7.34 0.60 -19.16
C THR A 18 8.42 0.06 -18.23
N PRO A 19 8.51 -1.24 -17.87
CA PRO A 19 9.61 -1.74 -17.05
C PRO A 19 10.96 -1.54 -17.75
N ARG A 20 11.90 -0.96 -17.01
CA ARG A 20 13.25 -0.68 -17.48
C ARG A 20 14.14 -1.94 -17.31
N PRO A 21 15.30 -2.05 -17.94
CA PRO A 21 16.13 -3.26 -17.85
C PRO A 21 16.44 -3.72 -16.43
N PHE A 22 16.66 -2.82 -15.49
CA PHE A 22 16.92 -3.15 -14.09
C PHE A 22 15.64 -3.45 -13.27
N ASP A 23 14.44 -3.19 -13.81
CA ASP A 23 13.18 -3.55 -13.19
C ASP A 23 12.78 -5.01 -13.46
N HIS A 24 13.51 -5.72 -14.34
CA HIS A 24 13.20 -7.10 -14.72
C HIS A 24 13.14 -8.06 -13.53
N THR A 25 13.90 -7.79 -12.46
CA THR A 25 13.84 -8.56 -11.23
C THR A 25 12.46 -8.55 -10.59
N MET A 26 11.72 -7.43 -10.69
CA MET A 26 10.34 -7.33 -10.17
C MET A 26 9.29 -8.01 -11.04
N LEU A 27 9.67 -8.53 -12.20
CA LEU A 27 8.79 -9.31 -13.08
C LEU A 27 8.84 -10.81 -12.77
N ASP A 28 9.80 -11.26 -11.96
CA ASP A 28 9.90 -12.63 -11.47
C ASP A 28 9.19 -12.75 -10.12
N PRO A 29 8.24 -13.69 -9.97
CA PRO A 29 7.49 -13.84 -8.72
C PRO A 29 8.34 -14.31 -7.53
N THR A 30 9.53 -14.86 -7.77
CA THR A 30 10.41 -15.43 -6.75
C THR A 30 11.41 -14.43 -6.20
N VAL A 31 11.62 -13.30 -6.88
CA VAL A 31 12.63 -12.31 -6.48
C VAL A 31 12.11 -11.42 -5.34
N SER A 32 12.99 -11.15 -4.40
CA SER A 32 12.71 -10.24 -3.28
C SER A 32 12.63 -8.79 -3.75
N ILE A 33 11.55 -8.10 -3.42
CA ILE A 33 11.42 -6.65 -3.60
C ILE A 33 12.60 -5.89 -2.97
N ARG A 34 13.21 -6.41 -1.89
CA ARG A 34 14.37 -5.80 -1.26
C ARG A 34 15.59 -5.76 -2.19
N GLU A 35 15.79 -6.79 -3.01
CA GLU A 35 16.88 -6.81 -3.99
C GLU A 35 16.68 -5.74 -5.04
N TRP A 36 15.48 -5.63 -5.58
CA TRP A 36 15.14 -4.55 -6.52
C TRP A 36 15.36 -3.16 -5.92
N LEU A 37 14.87 -2.93 -4.69
CA LEU A 37 15.05 -1.65 -4.00
C LEU A 37 16.53 -1.33 -3.76
N LYS A 38 17.36 -2.32 -3.45
CA LYS A 38 18.80 -2.12 -3.25
C LYS A 38 19.55 -1.86 -4.56
N SER A 39 19.09 -2.43 -5.67
CA SER A 39 19.74 -2.28 -6.98
C SER A 39 19.56 -0.89 -7.60
N MET A 40 18.51 -0.14 -7.21
CA MET A 40 18.20 1.15 -7.81
C MET A 40 19.03 2.29 -7.22
N THR A 41 19.61 3.10 -8.11
CA THR A 41 20.16 4.41 -7.77
C THR A 41 19.04 5.42 -7.44
N TYR A 42 19.41 6.60 -6.95
CA TYR A 42 18.46 7.69 -6.71
C TYR A 42 17.70 8.08 -7.98
N ASP A 43 18.40 8.29 -9.11
CA ASP A 43 17.78 8.70 -10.37
C ASP A 43 16.83 7.62 -10.91
N GLN A 44 17.20 6.34 -10.76
CA GLN A 44 16.33 5.23 -11.13
C GLN A 44 15.05 5.17 -10.29
N ARG A 45 15.14 5.49 -8.99
CA ARG A 45 13.96 5.61 -8.12
C ARG A 45 13.11 6.82 -8.48
N LEU A 46 13.73 7.95 -8.81
CA LEU A 46 13.03 9.16 -9.25
C LEU A 46 12.30 8.91 -10.57
N GLY A 47 12.92 8.18 -11.50
CA GLY A 47 12.32 7.78 -12.78
C GLY A 47 11.03 6.96 -12.64
N LEU A 48 10.80 6.25 -11.53
CA LEU A 48 9.52 5.57 -11.30
C LEU A 48 8.34 6.55 -11.37
N CYS A 49 8.53 7.78 -10.88
CA CYS A 49 7.56 8.86 -10.89
C CYS A 49 7.61 9.67 -12.19
N THR A 50 8.79 10.21 -12.55
CA THR A 50 8.94 11.15 -13.67
C THR A 50 8.58 10.54 -15.01
N ASP A 51 8.84 9.24 -15.17
CA ASP A 51 8.57 8.49 -16.40
C ASP A 51 7.24 7.70 -16.31
N ASN A 52 6.48 7.89 -15.21
CA ASN A 52 5.20 7.25 -14.96
C ASN A 52 5.24 5.71 -15.15
N VAL A 53 6.24 5.07 -14.57
CA VAL A 53 6.54 3.64 -14.81
C VAL A 53 5.56 2.73 -14.07
N ILE A 54 5.25 3.07 -12.80
CA ILE A 54 4.42 2.27 -11.89
C ILE A 54 3.18 3.06 -11.51
N GLN A 55 2.03 2.39 -11.52
CA GLN A 55 0.75 2.94 -11.08
C GLN A 55 0.49 2.70 -9.59
N THR A 56 0.68 1.46 -9.15
CA THR A 56 0.48 1.02 -7.76
C THR A 56 1.16 -0.32 -7.54
N GLN A 57 0.96 -0.90 -6.36
CA GLN A 57 1.36 -2.28 -6.02
C GLN A 57 0.14 -3.11 -5.63
N VAL A 58 0.32 -4.44 -5.59
CA VAL A 58 -0.64 -5.40 -5.07
C VAL A 58 0.12 -6.45 -4.26
N LEU A 59 -0.50 -6.95 -3.18
CA LEU A 59 0.16 -7.83 -2.21
C LEU A 59 -0.15 -9.31 -2.48
N PHE A 60 0.69 -10.18 -1.96
CA PHE A 60 0.51 -11.62 -1.98
C PHE A 60 -0.89 -12.03 -1.50
N GLY A 61 -1.53 -12.94 -2.21
CA GLY A 61 -2.87 -13.42 -1.89
C GLY A 61 -4.02 -12.49 -2.30
N GLU A 62 -3.74 -11.24 -2.70
CA GLU A 62 -4.80 -10.36 -3.21
C GLU A 62 -5.30 -10.82 -4.58
N GLU A 63 -6.59 -10.60 -4.82
CA GLU A 63 -7.22 -10.91 -6.10
C GLU A 63 -7.16 -9.73 -7.06
N VAL A 64 -6.93 -10.04 -8.34
CA VAL A 64 -7.00 -9.09 -9.45
C VAL A 64 -7.98 -9.60 -10.52
N LEU A 65 -8.65 -8.68 -11.20
CA LEU A 65 -9.51 -8.96 -12.35
C LEU A 65 -8.69 -8.82 -13.63
N VAL A 66 -8.41 -9.91 -14.32
CA VAL A 66 -7.80 -9.87 -15.65
C VAL A 66 -8.83 -9.39 -16.67
N THR A 67 -8.50 -8.32 -17.40
CA THR A 67 -9.38 -7.64 -18.35
C THR A 67 -8.94 -7.82 -19.80
N ALA A 68 -7.63 -8.01 -20.04
CA ALA A 68 -7.07 -8.32 -21.36
C ALA A 68 -5.73 -9.04 -21.19
N GLU A 69 -5.28 -9.68 -22.24
CA GLU A 69 -3.99 -10.38 -22.32
C GLU A 69 -3.20 -9.90 -23.53
N GLN A 70 -1.89 -9.75 -23.34
CA GLN A 70 -0.94 -9.41 -24.38
C GLN A 70 0.38 -10.13 -24.10
N ASP A 71 0.71 -11.14 -24.89
CA ASP A 71 1.90 -11.98 -24.73
C ASP A 71 2.03 -12.49 -23.27
N GLU A 72 3.13 -12.16 -22.58
CA GLU A 72 3.40 -12.52 -21.20
C GLU A 72 2.76 -11.55 -20.18
N TRP A 73 1.97 -10.59 -20.64
CA TRP A 73 1.35 -9.57 -19.83
C TRP A 73 -0.16 -9.71 -19.73
N VAL A 74 -0.71 -9.22 -18.65
CA VAL A 74 -2.15 -9.06 -18.48
C VAL A 74 -2.47 -7.64 -18.03
N SER A 75 -3.52 -7.09 -18.63
CA SER A 75 -4.19 -5.90 -18.10
C SER A 75 -5.07 -6.35 -16.95
N VAL A 76 -4.93 -5.68 -15.82
CA VAL A 76 -5.66 -6.02 -14.59
C VAL A 76 -6.35 -4.82 -13.99
N VAL A 77 -7.36 -5.10 -13.17
CA VAL A 77 -7.95 -4.16 -12.24
C VAL A 77 -7.80 -4.73 -10.84
N VAL A 78 -7.37 -3.92 -9.88
CA VAL A 78 -7.22 -4.29 -8.46
C VAL A 78 -8.47 -3.83 -7.68
N PRO A 79 -9.43 -4.73 -7.38
CA PRO A 79 -10.72 -4.33 -6.78
C PRO A 79 -10.59 -3.70 -5.39
N GLY A 80 -9.55 -4.10 -4.65
CA GLY A 80 -9.27 -3.58 -3.31
C GLY A 80 -8.84 -2.11 -3.27
N GLN A 81 -8.48 -1.52 -4.42
CA GLN A 81 -7.97 -0.15 -4.53
C GLN A 81 -8.92 0.69 -5.38
N SER A 82 -9.84 1.41 -4.76
CA SER A 82 -10.78 2.27 -5.48
C SER A 82 -10.07 3.43 -6.19
N SER A 83 -10.50 3.73 -7.41
CA SER A 83 -9.93 4.77 -8.27
C SER A 83 -10.97 5.31 -9.24
N ARG A 84 -10.87 6.58 -9.59
CA ARG A 84 -11.68 7.19 -10.67
C ARG A 84 -11.31 6.68 -12.07
N LYS A 85 -10.14 6.02 -12.21
CA LYS A 85 -9.65 5.49 -13.50
C LYS A 85 -10.51 4.33 -14.00
N ASP A 86 -11.00 3.47 -13.08
CA ASP A 86 -11.93 2.39 -13.38
C ASP A 86 -12.79 2.12 -12.12
N LYS A 87 -14.13 2.10 -12.31
CA LYS A 87 -15.08 1.88 -11.20
C LYS A 87 -14.98 0.50 -10.54
N ARG A 88 -14.31 -0.46 -11.18
CA ARG A 88 -14.06 -1.82 -10.66
C ARG A 88 -12.86 -1.88 -9.71
N GLY A 89 -11.97 -0.86 -9.75
CA GLY A 89 -10.75 -0.79 -8.96
C GLY A 89 -9.62 -0.07 -9.69
N TYR A 90 -8.38 -0.30 -9.28
CA TYR A 90 -7.21 0.38 -9.86
C TYR A 90 -6.68 -0.39 -11.09
N PRO A 91 -6.63 0.21 -12.29
CA PRO A 91 -6.20 -0.47 -13.51
C PRO A 91 -4.69 -0.37 -13.74
N GLY A 92 -4.13 -1.33 -14.49
CA GLY A 92 -2.78 -1.32 -15.01
C GLY A 92 -2.36 -2.68 -15.54
N TRP A 93 -1.06 -2.92 -15.63
CA TRP A 93 -0.50 -4.12 -16.24
C TRP A 93 0.41 -4.88 -15.28
N MET A 94 0.44 -6.21 -15.37
CA MET A 94 1.38 -7.06 -14.66
C MET A 94 1.73 -8.31 -15.47
N LYS A 95 2.78 -9.03 -15.05
CA LYS A 95 3.19 -10.29 -15.68
C LYS A 95 2.25 -11.43 -15.30
N LYS A 96 1.93 -12.29 -16.29
CA LYS A 96 1.12 -13.52 -16.08
C LYS A 96 1.73 -14.46 -15.05
N ASN A 97 3.06 -14.59 -15.03
CA ASN A 97 3.77 -15.48 -14.09
C ASN A 97 3.67 -15.05 -12.62
N GLN A 98 3.23 -13.81 -12.35
CA GLN A 98 2.97 -13.32 -10.98
C GLN A 98 1.56 -13.66 -10.49
N LEU A 99 0.77 -14.37 -11.30
CA LEU A 99 -0.61 -14.73 -11.03
C LEU A 99 -0.81 -16.25 -11.05
N LYS A 100 -1.73 -16.70 -10.23
CA LYS A 100 -2.21 -18.07 -10.24
C LYS A 100 -3.74 -18.08 -10.37
N ASN A 101 -4.25 -18.93 -11.25
CA ASN A 101 -5.68 -19.16 -11.35
C ASN A 101 -6.12 -20.11 -10.21
N THR A 102 -6.26 -19.56 -9.03
CA THR A 102 -6.69 -20.25 -7.85
C THR A 102 -7.49 -19.28 -6.97
N ASN A 103 -8.50 -19.80 -6.30
CA ASN A 103 -9.18 -19.05 -5.25
C ASN A 103 -8.69 -19.58 -3.91
N LEU A 104 -8.31 -18.69 -3.02
CA LEU A 104 -8.06 -19.06 -1.64
C LEU A 104 -9.38 -19.54 -1.00
N PRO A 105 -9.34 -20.53 -0.09
CA PRO A 105 -10.55 -21.00 0.57
C PRO A 105 -11.21 -19.84 1.32
N GLN A 106 -12.55 -19.87 1.35
CA GLN A 106 -13.28 -18.94 2.20
C GLN A 106 -13.07 -19.33 3.66
N SER A 107 -12.77 -18.37 4.50
CA SER A 107 -12.67 -18.54 5.95
C SER A 107 -13.48 -17.45 6.65
N ASN A 108 -14.06 -17.77 7.80
CA ASN A 108 -14.73 -16.79 8.64
C ASN A 108 -13.75 -15.81 9.29
N HIS A 109 -12.47 -16.14 9.30
CA HIS A 109 -11.41 -15.34 9.89
C HIS A 109 -10.26 -15.15 8.91
N THR A 110 -9.75 -13.95 8.88
CA THR A 110 -8.58 -13.56 8.09
C THR A 110 -7.50 -13.08 9.04
N VAL A 111 -6.26 -13.46 8.77
CA VAL A 111 -5.08 -12.97 9.46
C VAL A 111 -4.36 -11.99 8.57
N ALA A 112 -4.01 -10.83 9.09
CA ALA A 112 -3.22 -9.82 8.37
C ALA A 112 -1.90 -9.55 9.09
N ILE A 113 -0.83 -9.36 8.32
CA ILE A 113 0.47 -8.95 8.85
C ILE A 113 0.34 -7.56 9.45
N SER A 114 0.68 -7.43 10.73
CA SER A 114 0.61 -6.20 11.54
C SER A 114 1.97 -5.50 11.70
N LYS A 115 3.08 -6.20 11.44
CA LYS A 115 4.44 -5.64 11.40
C LYS A 115 4.76 -5.10 10.01
N PRO A 116 5.78 -4.25 9.84
CA PRO A 116 6.18 -3.78 8.51
C PRO A 116 6.39 -4.92 7.52
N THR A 117 7.04 -6.00 7.94
CA THR A 117 7.15 -7.26 7.20
C THR A 117 7.10 -8.46 8.14
N ALA A 118 6.75 -9.63 7.59
CA ALA A 118 6.77 -10.91 8.30
C ALA A 118 7.13 -12.04 7.33
N PHE A 119 7.66 -13.16 7.85
CA PHE A 119 7.94 -14.33 7.04
C PHE A 119 6.80 -15.35 7.09
N LEU A 120 6.48 -15.93 5.94
CA LEU A 120 5.82 -17.23 5.88
C LEU A 120 6.83 -18.32 6.18
N TYR A 121 6.38 -19.32 6.91
CA TYR A 121 7.18 -20.51 7.24
C TYR A 121 6.53 -21.75 6.63
N GLY A 122 7.35 -22.61 6.07
CA GLY A 122 6.94 -23.96 5.65
C GLY A 122 6.69 -24.89 6.85
N ASP A 123 6.21 -26.10 6.57
CA ASP A 123 5.91 -27.12 7.58
C ASP A 123 7.17 -27.54 8.38
N THR A 124 8.35 -27.41 7.79
CA THR A 124 9.65 -27.69 8.43
C THR A 124 10.17 -26.55 9.30
N GLY A 125 9.45 -25.40 9.33
CA GLY A 125 9.83 -24.21 10.07
C GLY A 125 10.84 -23.30 9.34
N ASP A 126 11.13 -23.59 8.08
CA ASP A 126 12.01 -22.75 7.25
C ASP A 126 11.28 -21.51 6.75
N LYS A 127 12.02 -20.39 6.71
CA LYS A 127 11.53 -19.14 6.13
C LYS A 127 11.43 -19.27 4.62
N GLU A 128 10.25 -19.02 4.03
CA GLU A 128 10.04 -19.12 2.59
C GLU A 128 9.93 -17.74 1.93
N ILE A 129 8.94 -16.94 2.31
CA ILE A 129 8.61 -15.67 1.66
C ILE A 129 8.52 -14.58 2.72
N GLU A 130 9.18 -13.44 2.49
CA GLU A 130 8.98 -12.23 3.29
C GLU A 130 7.80 -11.43 2.71
N LEU A 131 6.72 -11.36 3.46
CA LEU A 131 5.48 -10.68 3.11
C LEU A 131 5.39 -9.29 3.74
N SER A 132 4.60 -8.43 3.15
CA SER A 132 4.38 -7.06 3.58
C SER A 132 3.29 -6.92 4.64
N PHE A 133 3.35 -5.84 5.41
CA PHE A 133 2.22 -5.26 6.13
C PHE A 133 0.94 -5.31 5.30
N LEU A 134 -0.18 -5.64 5.93
CA LEU A 134 -1.51 -5.81 5.32
C LEU A 134 -1.67 -6.99 4.35
N THR A 135 -0.64 -7.82 4.11
CA THR A 135 -0.89 -9.12 3.48
C THR A 135 -1.88 -9.88 4.34
N ALA A 136 -3.04 -10.21 3.75
CA ALA A 136 -4.17 -10.81 4.46
C ALA A 136 -4.48 -12.18 3.88
N LEU A 137 -4.50 -13.21 4.73
CA LEU A 137 -4.67 -14.60 4.32
C LEU A 137 -5.78 -15.29 5.15
N PRO A 138 -6.55 -16.21 4.55
CA PRO A 138 -7.56 -16.97 5.28
C PRO A 138 -6.93 -17.79 6.41
N LEU A 139 -7.46 -17.66 7.63
CA LEU A 139 -7.07 -18.46 8.77
C LEU A 139 -7.64 -19.86 8.62
N ILE A 140 -6.81 -20.87 8.87
CA ILE A 140 -7.20 -22.28 8.97
C ILE A 140 -7.25 -22.66 10.44
N GLU A 141 -6.18 -22.39 11.19
CA GLU A 141 -6.01 -22.87 12.57
C GLU A 141 -5.04 -21.94 13.32
N GLU A 142 -5.19 -21.91 14.66
CA GLU A 142 -4.26 -21.26 15.57
C GLU A 142 -3.55 -22.34 16.40
N GLU A 143 -2.23 -22.42 16.30
CA GLU A 143 -1.47 -23.46 16.95
C GLU A 143 -0.07 -22.99 17.35
N ASN A 144 0.34 -23.30 18.59
CA ASN A 144 1.73 -23.18 19.08
C ASN A 144 2.40 -21.81 18.83
N GLY A 145 1.64 -20.70 18.91
CA GLY A 145 2.15 -19.34 18.65
C GLY A 145 2.22 -18.95 17.17
N PHE A 146 1.61 -19.78 16.31
CA PHE A 146 1.45 -19.54 14.88
C PHE A 146 -0.02 -19.48 14.47
N PHE A 147 -0.28 -18.73 13.41
CA PHE A 147 -1.47 -18.86 12.58
C PHE A 147 -1.11 -19.74 11.38
N LYS A 148 -1.86 -20.85 11.21
CA LYS A 148 -1.84 -21.62 9.97
C LYS A 148 -2.81 -20.97 9.01
N VAL A 149 -2.32 -20.57 7.85
CA VAL A 149 -3.04 -19.78 6.85
C VAL A 149 -3.02 -20.44 5.48
N ALA A 150 -4.11 -20.28 4.73
CA ALA A 150 -4.18 -20.75 3.35
C ALA A 150 -3.45 -19.79 2.43
N THR A 151 -2.62 -20.33 1.53
CA THR A 151 -1.88 -19.57 0.51
C THR A 151 -2.08 -20.17 -0.88
N PRO A 152 -1.70 -19.47 -1.97
CA PRO A 152 -1.71 -20.06 -3.31
C PRO A 152 -0.82 -21.29 -3.48
N PHE A 153 0.08 -21.54 -2.52
CA PHE A 153 1.03 -22.68 -2.51
C PHE A 153 0.70 -23.75 -1.46
N GLY A 154 -0.53 -23.74 -0.93
CA GLY A 154 -0.95 -24.58 0.18
C GLY A 154 -0.81 -23.88 1.53
N ASP A 155 -0.99 -24.62 2.61
CA ASP A 155 -0.97 -24.09 3.96
C ASP A 155 0.44 -23.65 4.36
N ARG A 156 0.52 -22.55 5.11
CA ARG A 156 1.77 -22.00 5.65
C ARG A 156 1.53 -21.46 7.05
N LEU A 157 2.62 -21.16 7.73
CA LEU A 157 2.61 -20.64 9.09
C LEU A 157 3.03 -19.17 9.12
N LEU A 158 2.32 -18.36 9.91
CA LEU A 158 2.68 -16.99 10.29
C LEU A 158 2.79 -16.92 11.81
N ARG A 159 3.83 -16.25 12.32
CA ARG A 159 3.95 -16.04 13.77
C ARG A 159 2.86 -15.10 14.27
N GLN A 160 2.24 -15.43 15.38
CA GLN A 160 1.24 -14.57 16.05
C GLN A 160 1.83 -13.24 16.54
N THR A 161 3.15 -13.16 16.75
CA THR A 161 3.84 -11.90 17.07
C THR A 161 3.91 -10.91 15.90
N ASP A 162 3.75 -11.38 14.67
CA ASP A 162 3.97 -10.60 13.44
C ASP A 162 2.66 -10.31 12.70
N ALA A 163 1.57 -10.97 13.07
CA ALA A 163 0.28 -10.88 12.44
C ALA A 163 -0.87 -10.87 13.47
N ALA A 164 -2.05 -10.44 13.05
CA ALA A 164 -3.23 -10.40 13.89
C ALA A 164 -4.49 -10.79 13.11
N LEU A 165 -5.52 -11.25 13.81
CA LEU A 165 -6.84 -11.42 13.25
C LEU A 165 -7.40 -10.08 12.78
N VAL A 166 -7.91 -10.05 11.56
CA VAL A 166 -8.63 -8.89 11.03
C VAL A 166 -9.94 -8.73 11.79
N GLN A 167 -10.09 -7.61 12.48
CA GLN A 167 -11.29 -7.29 13.22
C GLN A 167 -12.21 -6.37 12.42
N ASN A 168 -13.52 -6.56 12.54
CA ASN A 168 -14.52 -5.64 11.99
C ASN A 168 -14.70 -4.36 12.85
N LYS A 169 -13.65 -3.95 13.55
CA LYS A 169 -13.65 -2.75 14.38
C LYS A 169 -12.88 -1.64 13.66
N LYS A 170 -13.47 -0.47 13.66
CA LYS A 170 -12.81 0.75 13.17
C LYS A 170 -11.92 1.33 14.25
N GLY A 171 -10.69 1.68 13.86
CA GLY A 171 -9.74 2.37 14.74
C GLY A 171 -10.12 3.83 14.99
N THR A 172 -9.61 4.37 16.06
CA THR A 172 -9.70 5.80 16.41
C THR A 172 -8.65 6.61 15.64
N ALA A 173 -8.68 7.94 15.76
CA ALA A 173 -7.62 8.81 15.24
C ALA A 173 -6.24 8.42 15.80
N GLU A 174 -6.17 8.09 17.09
CA GLU A 174 -4.94 7.66 17.75
C GLU A 174 -4.42 6.33 17.16
N ASP A 175 -5.30 5.33 16.94
CA ASP A 175 -4.92 4.05 16.32
C ASP A 175 -4.36 4.27 14.90
N ILE A 176 -4.96 5.18 14.12
CA ILE A 176 -4.51 5.55 12.78
C ILE A 176 -3.10 6.17 12.84
N ILE A 177 -2.89 7.12 13.76
CA ILE A 177 -1.60 7.78 13.96
C ILE A 177 -0.52 6.78 14.42
N GLN A 178 -0.83 5.93 15.39
CA GLN A 178 0.10 4.91 15.89
C GLN A 178 0.49 3.92 14.79
N THR A 179 -0.49 3.49 13.98
CA THR A 179 -0.21 2.63 12.81
C THR A 179 0.76 3.32 11.87
N GLY A 180 0.51 4.58 11.52
CA GLY A 180 1.40 5.36 10.65
C GLY A 180 2.78 5.56 11.27
N ALA A 181 2.86 5.91 12.55
CA ALA A 181 4.13 6.15 13.26
C ALA A 181 5.03 4.91 13.30
N SER A 182 4.48 3.70 13.22
CA SER A 182 5.26 2.47 13.16
C SER A 182 6.16 2.35 11.93
N PHE A 183 5.96 3.21 10.92
CA PHE A 183 6.74 3.25 9.68
C PHE A 183 7.72 4.44 9.61
N LEU A 184 7.91 5.19 10.68
CA LEU A 184 8.89 6.29 10.69
C LEU A 184 10.28 5.80 10.25
N GLY A 185 10.91 6.55 9.34
CA GLY A 185 12.19 6.20 8.77
C GLY A 185 12.14 5.24 7.56
N LEU A 186 10.98 4.66 7.21
CA LEU A 186 10.85 3.84 6.01
C LEU A 186 10.99 4.71 4.76
N PRO A 187 11.85 4.33 3.79
CA PRO A 187 12.06 5.11 2.57
C PRO A 187 10.80 5.23 1.71
N TYR A 188 10.64 6.41 1.09
CA TYR A 188 9.62 6.64 0.08
C TYR A 188 9.81 5.72 -1.14
N LEU A 189 8.71 5.19 -1.65
CA LEU A 189 8.67 4.45 -2.91
C LEU A 189 7.47 4.90 -3.73
N TRP A 190 7.69 5.44 -4.93
CA TRP A 190 6.61 5.79 -5.85
C TRP A 190 5.75 4.55 -6.20
N GLY A 191 4.43 4.70 -6.18
CA GLY A 191 3.49 3.61 -6.38
C GLY A 191 3.36 2.65 -5.18
N GLY A 192 4.16 2.81 -4.14
CA GLY A 192 4.24 1.89 -3.01
C GLY A 192 3.02 1.90 -2.09
N ILE A 193 2.60 0.69 -1.67
CA ILE A 193 1.58 0.44 -0.64
C ILE A 193 2.03 -0.59 0.39
N SER A 194 3.32 -0.88 0.44
CA SER A 194 3.87 -2.02 1.18
C SER A 194 4.82 -1.59 2.29
N GLY A 195 5.02 -2.46 3.28
CA GLY A 195 6.02 -2.29 4.33
C GLY A 195 7.47 -2.25 3.84
N PHE A 196 7.69 -2.34 2.53
CA PHE A 196 8.98 -2.13 1.87
C PHE A 196 9.17 -0.69 1.39
N GLY A 197 8.10 0.08 1.24
CA GLY A 197 8.08 1.48 0.85
C GLY A 197 6.68 1.93 0.46
N PHE A 198 6.35 3.17 0.80
CA PHE A 198 5.08 3.81 0.48
C PHE A 198 5.31 5.10 -0.31
N ASP A 199 4.40 5.44 -1.24
CA ASP A 199 4.23 6.83 -1.62
C ASP A 199 3.27 7.56 -0.66
N CYS A 200 3.01 8.85 -0.88
CA CYS A 200 2.20 9.65 0.04
C CYS A 200 0.79 9.11 0.21
N SER A 201 0.07 8.88 -0.88
CA SER A 201 -1.32 8.40 -0.86
C SER A 201 -1.42 6.91 -0.56
N GLY A 202 -0.46 6.09 -0.98
CA GLY A 202 -0.36 4.68 -0.64
C GLY A 202 -0.12 4.46 0.86
N PHE A 203 0.63 5.36 1.49
CA PHE A 203 0.80 5.38 2.94
C PHE A 203 -0.53 5.62 3.64
N MET A 204 -1.25 6.67 3.27
CA MET A 204 -2.58 6.96 3.82
C MET A 204 -3.56 5.81 3.55
N TYR A 205 -3.62 5.31 2.30
CA TYR A 205 -4.44 4.15 1.92
C TYR A 205 -4.19 2.96 2.85
N SER A 206 -2.93 2.61 3.08
CA SER A 206 -2.55 1.43 3.88
C SER A 206 -2.84 1.64 5.37
N VAL A 207 -2.53 2.81 5.91
CA VAL A 207 -2.78 3.14 7.33
C VAL A 207 -4.28 3.13 7.64
N PHE A 208 -5.11 3.71 6.77
CA PHE A 208 -6.57 3.71 6.94
C PHE A 208 -7.16 2.30 6.76
N LYS A 209 -6.68 1.52 5.76
CA LYS A 209 -7.08 0.12 5.55
C LYS A 209 -6.80 -0.76 6.79
N ALA A 210 -5.64 -0.58 7.43
CA ALA A 210 -5.29 -1.28 8.66
C ALA A 210 -6.26 -1.01 9.81
N ASN A 211 -6.84 0.17 9.83
CA ASN A 211 -7.79 0.63 10.84
C ASN A 211 -9.27 0.46 10.42
N GLY A 212 -9.53 -0.38 9.41
CA GLY A 212 -10.88 -0.72 8.99
C GLY A 212 -11.59 0.34 8.14
N TYR A 213 -10.87 1.34 7.64
CA TYR A 213 -11.41 2.37 6.75
C TYR A 213 -10.99 2.13 5.31
N ARG A 214 -11.86 2.49 4.36
CA ARG A 214 -11.58 2.41 2.93
C ARG A 214 -11.53 3.81 2.35
N ILE A 215 -10.36 4.20 1.87
CA ILE A 215 -10.16 5.45 1.11
C ILE A 215 -9.60 5.09 -0.26
N PRO A 216 -9.74 5.94 -1.28
CA PRO A 216 -9.16 5.71 -2.60
C PRO A 216 -7.63 5.63 -2.57
N ARG A 217 -7.04 5.06 -3.63
CA ARG A 217 -5.59 4.90 -3.75
C ARG A 217 -4.84 6.22 -4.00
N ASP A 218 -5.38 7.09 -4.87
CA ASP A 218 -4.71 8.31 -5.32
C ASP A 218 -5.10 9.52 -4.48
N ALA A 219 -4.16 10.43 -4.18
CA ALA A 219 -4.36 11.62 -3.36
C ALA A 219 -5.50 12.52 -3.87
N GLY A 220 -5.61 12.71 -5.19
CA GLY A 220 -6.67 13.51 -5.80
C GLY A 220 -8.08 12.91 -5.63
N ASP A 221 -8.19 11.59 -5.45
CA ASP A 221 -9.45 10.91 -5.16
C ASP A 221 -9.73 10.91 -3.65
N GLN A 222 -8.68 10.75 -2.81
CA GLN A 222 -8.76 10.87 -1.35
C GLN A 222 -9.29 12.25 -0.94
N ALA A 223 -8.85 13.31 -1.60
CA ALA A 223 -9.30 14.68 -1.35
C ALA A 223 -10.80 14.93 -1.58
N LYS A 224 -11.48 13.97 -2.23
CA LYS A 224 -12.93 14.01 -2.50
C LYS A 224 -13.71 13.04 -1.62
N THR A 225 -13.05 12.37 -0.68
CA THR A 225 -13.62 11.31 0.16
C THR A 225 -13.72 11.79 1.61
N GLY A 226 -14.74 11.30 2.32
CA GLY A 226 -14.98 11.66 3.72
C GLY A 226 -15.62 13.03 3.92
N LYS A 227 -15.66 13.48 5.17
CA LYS A 227 -16.21 14.79 5.56
C LYS A 227 -15.17 15.87 5.30
N GLU A 228 -15.59 16.96 4.69
CA GLU A 228 -14.77 18.16 4.57
C GLU A 228 -14.51 18.78 5.94
N VAL A 229 -13.25 19.17 6.17
CA VAL A 229 -12.82 19.82 7.41
C VAL A 229 -12.31 21.22 7.03
N PRO A 230 -12.88 22.29 7.61
CA PRO A 230 -12.32 23.63 7.46
C PRO A 230 -10.87 23.67 7.93
N LEU A 231 -9.99 24.43 7.24
CA LEU A 231 -8.56 24.44 7.56
C LEU A 231 -8.23 24.90 8.97
N HIS A 232 -9.12 25.71 9.59
CA HIS A 232 -8.99 26.15 10.99
C HIS A 232 -9.49 25.12 12.01
N ASP A 233 -10.17 24.03 11.57
CA ASP A 233 -10.74 22.97 12.41
C ASP A 233 -9.99 21.63 12.27
N ILE A 234 -8.82 21.65 11.62
CA ILE A 234 -8.00 20.45 11.44
C ILE A 234 -7.65 19.84 12.79
N GLY A 235 -8.03 18.56 12.96
CA GLY A 235 -7.72 17.74 14.12
C GLY A 235 -6.76 16.60 13.83
N ALA A 236 -6.37 15.89 14.87
CA ALA A 236 -5.59 14.66 14.74
C ALA A 236 -6.39 13.59 13.97
N GLY A 237 -5.75 12.88 13.04
CA GLY A 237 -6.38 11.86 12.18
C GLY A 237 -6.95 12.40 10.87
N ASP A 238 -7.01 13.72 10.66
CA ASP A 238 -7.47 14.28 9.39
C ASP A 238 -6.40 14.16 8.30
N LEU A 239 -6.82 13.88 7.08
CA LEU A 239 -5.98 13.93 5.89
C LEU A 239 -5.80 15.37 5.43
N LEU A 240 -4.55 15.74 5.17
CA LEU A 240 -4.14 17.06 4.68
C LEU A 240 -3.71 16.95 3.24
N PHE A 241 -4.23 17.82 2.35
CA PHE A 241 -3.94 17.80 0.92
C PHE A 241 -3.23 19.08 0.51
N PHE A 242 -2.21 18.90 -0.36
CA PHE A 242 -1.33 19.95 -0.81
C PHE A 242 -1.37 20.03 -2.33
N ALA A 243 -1.52 21.24 -2.87
CA ALA A 243 -1.58 21.49 -4.29
C ALA A 243 -0.49 22.47 -4.74
N TYR A 244 -0.03 22.30 -5.97
CA TYR A 244 0.89 23.27 -6.61
C TYR A 244 0.31 24.68 -6.62
N GLU A 245 1.13 25.66 -7.00
CA GLU A 245 0.69 27.04 -7.16
C GLU A 245 0.08 27.64 -5.88
N GLU A 246 0.76 27.42 -4.75
CA GLU A 246 0.31 27.89 -3.43
C GLU A 246 -1.12 27.41 -3.10
N GLY A 247 -1.38 26.13 -3.32
CA GLY A 247 -2.66 25.48 -3.01
C GLY A 247 -3.76 25.64 -4.07
N LYS A 248 -3.49 26.29 -5.21
CA LYS A 248 -4.50 26.57 -6.26
C LYS A 248 -4.42 25.60 -7.43
N GLY A 249 -3.34 24.86 -7.57
CA GLY A 249 -3.07 23.94 -8.67
C GLY A 249 -3.59 22.53 -8.43
N ALA A 250 -2.98 21.57 -9.12
CA ALA A 250 -3.30 20.15 -8.95
C ALA A 250 -2.77 19.63 -7.61
N ILE A 251 -3.56 18.79 -6.94
CA ILE A 251 -3.13 18.08 -5.72
C ILE A 251 -1.99 17.14 -6.08
N HIS A 252 -0.86 17.27 -5.39
CA HIS A 252 0.34 16.46 -5.60
C HIS A 252 0.79 15.69 -4.37
N HIS A 253 0.27 16.02 -3.17
CA HIS A 253 0.69 15.39 -1.93
C HIS A 253 -0.46 15.26 -0.92
N VAL A 254 -0.32 14.29 -0.02
CA VAL A 254 -1.21 14.05 1.12
C VAL A 254 -0.40 13.61 2.32
N GLY A 255 -0.83 14.03 3.52
CA GLY A 255 -0.31 13.59 4.79
C GLY A 255 -1.40 13.46 5.85
N LEU A 256 -1.04 12.97 7.02
CA LEU A 256 -1.91 12.76 8.18
C LEU A 256 -1.63 13.82 9.23
N SER A 257 -2.63 14.58 9.63
CA SER A 257 -2.54 15.46 10.79
C SER A 257 -2.40 14.64 12.08
N ILE A 258 -1.41 14.98 12.88
CA ILE A 258 -1.25 14.38 14.24
C ILE A 258 -1.58 15.39 15.35
N GLY A 259 -2.21 16.52 15.00
CA GLY A 259 -2.48 17.62 15.91
C GLY A 259 -1.32 18.63 15.99
N ASP A 260 -1.55 19.73 16.68
CA ASP A 260 -0.57 20.78 16.99
C ASP A 260 0.21 21.31 15.77
N GLY A 261 -0.45 21.38 14.60
CA GLY A 261 0.18 21.82 13.34
C GLY A 261 1.25 20.90 12.81
N LYS A 262 1.26 19.63 13.23
CA LYS A 262 2.20 18.59 12.78
C LYS A 262 1.56 17.62 11.82
N MET A 263 2.38 17.10 10.91
CA MET A 263 1.99 16.14 9.89
C MET A 263 2.93 14.93 9.87
N LEU A 264 2.35 13.73 9.84
CA LEU A 264 3.02 12.47 9.51
C LEU A 264 2.81 12.18 8.03
N HIS A 265 3.88 11.98 7.26
CA HIS A 265 3.78 11.76 5.83
C HIS A 265 4.94 10.93 5.25
N SER A 266 4.73 10.41 4.03
CA SER A 266 5.76 9.86 3.15
C SER A 266 6.06 10.91 2.08
N PRO A 267 7.20 11.64 2.13
CA PRO A 267 7.35 12.91 1.41
C PRO A 267 7.55 12.75 -0.10
N LYS A 268 8.73 12.22 -0.51
CA LYS A 268 9.16 12.07 -1.91
C LYS A 268 10.40 11.18 -2.00
N THR A 269 10.76 10.79 -3.22
CA THR A 269 12.00 10.03 -3.51
C THR A 269 13.22 10.65 -2.83
N GLY A 270 14.01 9.83 -2.19
CA GLY A 270 15.22 10.22 -1.45
C GLY A 270 14.96 10.64 0.00
N LYS A 271 13.71 10.69 0.42
CA LYS A 271 13.29 10.92 1.80
C LYS A 271 12.65 9.66 2.39
N SER A 272 12.41 9.69 3.69
CA SER A 272 11.71 8.65 4.45
C SER A 272 10.48 9.22 5.13
N ILE A 273 9.58 8.35 5.57
CA ILE A 273 8.42 8.74 6.37
C ILE A 273 8.90 9.52 7.60
N GLU A 274 8.33 10.68 7.80
CA GLU A 274 8.74 11.62 8.85
C GLU A 274 7.55 12.38 9.43
N ILE A 275 7.76 12.98 10.60
CA ILE A 275 6.85 13.96 11.21
C ILE A 275 7.49 15.32 11.06
N ILE A 276 6.74 16.28 10.54
CA ILE A 276 7.16 17.67 10.41
C ILE A 276 6.14 18.61 11.06
N THR A 277 6.60 19.80 11.44
CA THR A 277 5.72 20.93 11.71
C THR A 277 5.45 21.65 10.41
N LEU A 278 4.19 21.94 10.10
CA LEU A 278 3.78 22.61 8.85
C LEU A 278 4.25 24.04 8.77
N LYS A 279 4.26 24.75 9.90
CA LYS A 279 4.61 26.15 10.00
C LYS A 279 5.99 26.44 9.38
N ASP A 280 6.08 27.50 8.60
CA ASP A 280 7.27 27.97 7.90
C ASP A 280 7.84 27.00 6.85
N THR A 281 7.00 26.06 6.34
CA THR A 281 7.35 25.14 5.24
C THR A 281 6.60 25.46 3.95
N GLU A 282 7.03 24.90 2.82
CA GLU A 282 6.27 24.96 1.57
C GLU A 282 4.89 24.32 1.70
N TYR A 283 4.77 23.26 2.51
CA TYR A 283 3.49 22.60 2.77
C TYR A 283 2.46 23.54 3.43
N GLU A 284 2.88 24.50 4.27
CA GLU A 284 1.96 25.49 4.83
C GLU A 284 1.30 26.34 3.73
N LYS A 285 2.07 26.74 2.70
CA LYS A 285 1.56 27.53 1.57
C LYS A 285 0.68 26.71 0.62
N GLU A 286 1.00 25.44 0.46
CA GLU A 286 0.35 24.52 -0.47
C GLU A 286 -0.88 23.81 0.11
N LEU A 287 -1.14 23.93 1.43
CA LEU A 287 -2.29 23.31 2.09
C LEU A 287 -3.60 23.86 1.54
N CYS A 288 -4.36 23.01 0.83
CA CYS A 288 -5.56 23.42 0.10
C CYS A 288 -6.87 22.77 0.59
N ALA A 289 -6.80 21.62 1.24
CA ALA A 289 -7.97 20.89 1.73
C ALA A 289 -7.61 19.97 2.88
N ALA A 290 -8.62 19.67 3.69
CA ALA A 290 -8.54 18.62 4.70
C ALA A 290 -9.81 17.75 4.70
N ARG A 291 -9.66 16.45 5.01
CA ARG A 291 -10.75 15.47 5.03
C ARG A 291 -10.68 14.57 6.25
N ARG A 292 -11.82 14.36 6.91
CA ARG A 292 -11.98 13.37 7.98
C ARG A 292 -12.58 12.10 7.38
N CYS A 293 -11.80 11.04 7.36
CA CYS A 293 -12.16 9.74 6.76
C CYS A 293 -12.38 8.65 7.83
N PHE A 294 -12.41 8.99 9.10
CA PHE A 294 -12.70 8.09 10.21
C PHE A 294 -13.96 8.55 10.94
N SER A 295 -14.58 7.63 11.71
CA SER A 295 -15.70 7.96 12.63
C SER A 295 -15.15 8.22 14.02
N GLU A 296 -15.64 9.27 14.64
CA GLU A 296 -15.40 9.58 16.05
C GLU A 296 -16.09 8.58 16.97
#